data_63804a6ae17195363a92802d6b6196a2
#
_entry.id   63804a6ae17195363a92802d6b6196a2
#
_cell.length_a   1.000
_cell.length_b   1.000
_cell.length_c   1.000
_cell.angle_alpha   90.00
_cell.angle_beta   90.00
_cell.angle_gamma   90.00
#
_symmetry.space_group_name_H-M   'P 1'
#
loop_
_entity.id
_entity.type
_entity.pdbx_description
1 polymer ?
#
loop_
_entity_poly.entity_id
_entity_poly.type
_entity_poly.pdbx_seq_one_letter_code
_entity_poly.pdbx_strand_id
1 'polypeptide(L)'
;METEDWIIAAAALRKAKHVVVFSGAGISAESGIPTFRDSDGFWQRFPPEQFATWDGLFHTAITDPHTAADFVLNVVEPIARAEANPGHRAVSALERRVKTTVVTQNIDGLHQSARSSDVFELHGSLLEVIDTSTGGVVQRFERSQLAQIARTLRQYVDWQTSLLSLLAELKRDYPLDWLGRHRPNLVLFGDAMAEPAWTKACQAVNECDLLLAVGTSGAVYPAAMLPDLAAARGAKVITIDPQASSGIHLCGKAGVVLPKLLREAFGEP
;
A
#
# COMPACT_ATOMS: atom_id res chain seq x y z
N MET A 1 -8.30 31.51 6.71
CA MET A 1 -7.14 31.88 5.86
C MET A 1 -6.44 30.59 5.46
N GLU A 2 -6.17 30.42 4.19
CA GLU A 2 -5.32 29.32 3.73
C GLU A 2 -3.89 29.58 4.22
N THR A 3 -3.23 28.53 4.66
CA THR A 3 -1.82 28.64 5.05
C THR A 3 -0.95 28.86 3.82
N GLU A 4 0.23 29.44 4.00
CA GLU A 4 1.20 29.62 2.91
C GLU A 4 1.48 28.32 2.15
N ASP A 5 1.56 27.20 2.86
CA ASP A 5 1.77 25.88 2.27
C ASP A 5 0.67 25.48 1.28
N TRP A 6 -0.59 25.84 1.52
CA TRP A 6 -1.69 25.56 0.60
C TRP A 6 -1.54 26.33 -0.71
N ILE A 7 -1.18 27.62 -0.64
CA ILE A 7 -0.96 28.45 -1.82
C ILE A 7 0.21 27.90 -2.65
N ILE A 8 1.30 27.53 -1.96
CA ILE A 8 2.50 26.96 -2.60
C ILE A 8 2.16 25.62 -3.26
N ALA A 9 1.42 24.76 -2.56
CA ALA A 9 1.06 23.42 -3.04
C ALA A 9 0.15 23.48 -4.27
N ALA A 10 -0.90 24.29 -4.24
CA ALA A 10 -1.82 24.47 -5.36
C ALA A 10 -1.10 25.07 -6.58
N ALA A 11 -0.23 26.05 -6.36
CA ALA A 11 0.57 26.66 -7.43
C ALA A 11 1.58 25.68 -8.03
N ALA A 12 2.20 24.82 -7.21
CA ALA A 12 3.12 23.78 -7.67
C ALA A 12 2.38 22.75 -8.51
N LEU A 13 1.24 22.25 -8.01
CA LEU A 13 0.43 21.25 -8.72
C LEU A 13 -0.07 21.78 -10.08
N ARG A 14 -0.50 23.04 -10.13
CA ARG A 14 -0.97 23.67 -11.38
C ARG A 14 0.12 23.78 -12.44
N LYS A 15 1.38 23.92 -12.03
CA LYS A 15 2.53 24.07 -12.93
C LYS A 15 3.23 22.76 -13.27
N ALA A 16 2.94 21.71 -12.52
CA ALA A 16 3.59 20.41 -12.68
C ALA A 16 3.33 19.82 -14.06
N LYS A 17 4.36 19.20 -14.63
CA LYS A 17 4.29 18.42 -15.87
C LYS A 17 4.27 16.93 -15.62
N HIS A 18 4.91 16.49 -14.54
CA HIS A 18 4.92 15.11 -14.08
C HIS A 18 4.85 15.06 -12.55
N VAL A 19 3.76 14.53 -12.04
CA VAL A 19 3.52 14.34 -10.60
C VAL A 19 3.78 12.89 -10.23
N VAL A 20 4.61 12.65 -9.23
CA VAL A 20 4.68 11.36 -8.55
C VAL A 20 3.86 11.44 -7.26
N VAL A 21 2.91 10.53 -7.09
CA VAL A 21 2.18 10.33 -5.84
C VAL A 21 2.82 9.16 -5.11
N PHE A 22 3.63 9.45 -4.09
CA PHE A 22 4.25 8.45 -3.23
C PHE A 22 3.37 8.22 -2.00
N SER A 23 2.74 7.05 -1.93
CA SER A 23 1.74 6.75 -0.90
C SER A 23 2.14 5.61 0.03
N GLY A 24 1.73 5.73 1.30
CA GLY A 24 1.81 4.70 2.33
C GLY A 24 0.42 4.38 2.91
N ALA A 25 0.36 3.59 3.98
CA ALA A 25 -0.89 3.10 4.57
C ALA A 25 -1.86 4.21 5.01
N GLY A 26 -1.37 5.41 5.29
CA GLY A 26 -2.19 6.56 5.68
C GLY A 26 -3.23 6.97 4.63
N ILE A 27 -2.99 6.77 3.32
CA ILE A 27 -4.01 7.04 2.30
C ILE A 27 -5.17 6.05 2.39
N SER A 28 -4.94 4.82 2.89
CA SER A 28 -5.92 3.75 3.00
C SER A 28 -6.61 3.69 4.36
N ALA A 29 -6.19 4.52 5.34
CA ALA A 29 -6.78 4.56 6.68
C ALA A 29 -8.29 4.88 6.65
N GLU A 30 -8.72 5.80 5.78
CA GLU A 30 -10.13 6.16 5.60
C GLU A 30 -10.93 5.08 4.83
N SER A 31 -10.27 4.05 4.33
CA SER A 31 -10.87 2.83 3.76
C SER A 31 -10.99 1.70 4.79
N GLY A 32 -10.59 1.94 6.06
CA GLY A 32 -10.64 0.95 7.14
C GLY A 32 -9.44 0.00 7.18
N ILE A 33 -8.36 0.29 6.44
CA ILE A 33 -7.11 -0.48 6.54
C ILE A 33 -6.24 0.14 7.64
N PRO A 34 -5.81 -0.65 8.65
CA PRO A 34 -4.94 -0.16 9.72
C PRO A 34 -3.63 0.41 9.17
N THR A 35 -3.19 1.52 9.73
CA THR A 35 -1.85 2.05 9.48
C THR A 35 -0.90 1.37 10.45
N PHE A 36 -0.01 0.53 10.03
CA PHE A 36 0.92 -0.26 10.87
C PHE A 36 1.79 0.56 11.84
N ARG A 37 1.50 1.84 12.02
CA ARG A 37 2.12 2.76 12.98
C ARG A 37 1.41 2.85 14.31
N ASP A 38 0.17 2.36 14.39
CA ASP A 38 -0.73 2.85 15.39
C ASP A 38 -0.58 2.16 16.74
N SER A 39 -0.90 2.96 17.73
CA SER A 39 -1.25 2.70 19.10
C SER A 39 -2.17 1.50 19.35
N ASP A 40 -2.79 0.92 18.32
CA ASP A 40 -3.69 -0.24 18.40
C ASP A 40 -2.97 -1.54 18.70
N GLY A 41 -1.65 -1.48 18.89
CA GLY A 41 -0.89 -2.63 19.36
C GLY A 41 -0.73 -3.75 18.32
N PHE A 42 -0.94 -3.49 17.00
CA PHE A 42 -0.78 -4.51 15.97
C PHE A 42 0.60 -5.18 16.08
N TRP A 43 1.68 -4.38 16.09
CA TRP A 43 3.04 -4.91 16.25
C TRP A 43 3.38 -5.36 17.68
N GLN A 44 2.57 -4.99 18.67
CA GLN A 44 2.68 -5.57 20.02
C GLN A 44 2.06 -6.98 20.05
N ARG A 45 0.95 -7.17 19.34
CA ARG A 45 0.28 -8.46 19.19
C ARG A 45 1.02 -9.40 18.24
N PHE A 46 1.58 -8.85 17.16
CA PHE A 46 2.27 -9.58 16.10
C PHE A 46 3.69 -9.03 15.90
N PRO A 47 4.67 -9.41 16.73
CA PRO A 47 6.02 -8.86 16.67
C PRO A 47 6.65 -8.96 15.27
N PRO A 48 7.28 -7.89 14.74
CA PRO A 48 7.80 -7.87 13.37
C PRO A 48 8.80 -8.98 13.08
N GLU A 49 9.59 -9.40 14.07
CA GLU A 49 10.58 -10.48 13.96
C GLU A 49 9.93 -11.83 13.59
N GLN A 50 8.66 -12.02 13.99
CA GLN A 50 7.91 -13.25 13.74
C GLN A 50 7.01 -13.15 12.52
N PHE A 51 6.46 -11.96 12.22
CA PHE A 51 5.39 -11.83 11.25
C PHE A 51 5.75 -10.96 10.02
N ALA A 52 6.83 -10.21 10.09
CA ALA A 52 7.24 -9.36 8.98
C ALA A 52 8.41 -9.92 8.15
N THR A 53 8.78 -11.20 8.37
CA THR A 53 9.76 -11.96 7.56
C THR A 53 9.16 -13.30 7.14
N TRP A 54 9.60 -13.84 6.00
CA TRP A 54 9.11 -15.15 5.54
C TRP A 54 9.50 -16.28 6.48
N ASP A 55 10.74 -16.28 6.99
CA ASP A 55 11.23 -17.30 7.91
C ASP A 55 10.44 -17.30 9.23
N GLY A 56 10.21 -16.11 9.80
CA GLY A 56 9.43 -15.96 11.03
C GLY A 56 7.97 -16.36 10.84
N LEU A 57 7.33 -15.94 9.76
CA LEU A 57 5.96 -16.30 9.45
C LEU A 57 5.80 -17.81 9.21
N PHE A 58 6.74 -18.42 8.48
CA PHE A 58 6.74 -19.86 8.24
C PHE A 58 6.98 -20.66 9.52
N HIS A 59 7.93 -20.23 10.35
CA HIS A 59 8.17 -20.84 11.65
C HIS A 59 6.93 -20.78 12.53
N THR A 60 6.27 -19.62 12.61
CA THR A 60 5.05 -19.44 13.40
C THR A 60 3.90 -20.29 12.83
N ALA A 61 3.76 -20.41 11.52
CA ALA A 61 2.73 -21.26 10.92
C ALA A 61 2.89 -22.75 11.28
N ILE A 62 4.12 -23.21 11.53
CA ILE A 62 4.38 -24.60 11.97
C ILE A 62 4.20 -24.77 13.49
N THR A 63 4.68 -23.82 14.29
CA THR A 63 4.74 -23.95 15.76
C THR A 63 3.45 -23.47 16.43
N ASP A 64 2.80 -22.47 15.89
CA ASP A 64 1.52 -21.92 16.34
C ASP A 64 0.65 -21.49 15.15
N PRO A 65 0.04 -22.46 14.44
CA PRO A 65 -0.77 -22.17 13.25
C PRO A 65 -2.00 -21.32 13.54
N HIS A 66 -2.50 -21.30 14.78
CA HIS A 66 -3.63 -20.47 15.15
C HIS A 66 -3.24 -18.98 15.18
N THR A 67 -2.13 -18.62 15.81
CA THR A 67 -1.62 -17.25 15.83
C THR A 67 -1.19 -16.79 14.44
N ALA A 68 -0.60 -17.69 13.62
CA ALA A 68 -0.29 -17.38 12.23
C ALA A 68 -1.55 -17.07 11.39
N ALA A 69 -2.60 -17.87 11.54
CA ALA A 69 -3.87 -17.65 10.85
C ALA A 69 -4.55 -16.36 11.31
N ASP A 70 -4.48 -16.04 12.60
CA ASP A 70 -5.01 -14.80 13.17
C ASP A 70 -4.25 -13.56 12.60
N PHE A 71 -2.92 -13.62 12.50
CA PHE A 71 -2.15 -12.57 11.83
C PHE A 71 -2.61 -12.36 10.38
N VAL A 72 -2.65 -13.45 9.59
CA VAL A 72 -3.07 -13.37 8.18
C VAL A 72 -4.49 -12.83 8.06
N LEU A 73 -5.41 -13.25 8.93
CA LEU A 73 -6.78 -12.74 8.97
C LEU A 73 -6.83 -11.22 9.21
N ASN A 74 -6.03 -10.73 10.17
CA ASN A 74 -5.98 -9.29 10.50
C ASN A 74 -5.37 -8.44 9.36
N VAL A 75 -4.61 -9.04 8.44
CA VAL A 75 -4.12 -8.37 7.22
C VAL A 75 -5.14 -8.48 6.08
N VAL A 76 -5.66 -9.69 5.82
CA VAL A 76 -6.50 -9.97 4.65
C VAL A 76 -7.89 -9.37 4.77
N GLU A 77 -8.52 -9.46 5.94
CA GLU A 77 -9.93 -9.07 6.12
C GLU A 77 -10.17 -7.57 5.92
N PRO A 78 -9.38 -6.63 6.48
CA PRO A 78 -9.53 -5.22 6.19
C PRO A 78 -9.36 -4.90 4.70
N ILE A 79 -8.35 -5.50 4.04
CA ILE A 79 -8.10 -5.30 2.61
C ILE A 79 -9.25 -5.85 1.76
N ALA A 80 -9.79 -7.02 2.12
CA ALA A 80 -10.92 -7.62 1.39
C ALA A 80 -12.19 -6.76 1.43
N ARG A 81 -12.41 -6.01 2.52
CA ARG A 81 -13.59 -5.14 2.72
C ARG A 81 -13.39 -3.71 2.24
N ALA A 82 -12.13 -3.29 2.05
CA ALA A 82 -11.82 -1.91 1.75
C ALA A 82 -12.30 -1.48 0.36
N GLU A 83 -12.76 -0.23 0.29
CA GLU A 83 -13.08 0.45 -0.96
C GLU A 83 -12.21 1.69 -1.14
N ALA A 84 -11.96 2.05 -2.40
CA ALA A 84 -11.21 3.25 -2.71
C ALA A 84 -11.93 4.49 -2.15
N ASN A 85 -11.25 5.26 -1.29
CA ASN A 85 -11.77 6.47 -0.67
C ASN A 85 -11.60 7.72 -1.56
N PRO A 86 -12.09 8.91 -1.15
CA PRO A 86 -11.93 10.13 -1.93
C PRO A 86 -10.48 10.50 -2.26
N GLY A 87 -9.50 10.12 -1.42
CA GLY A 87 -8.07 10.33 -1.69
C GLY A 87 -7.59 9.56 -2.92
N HIS A 88 -7.90 8.26 -2.97
CA HIS A 88 -7.57 7.43 -4.15
C HIS A 88 -8.25 7.94 -5.42
N ARG A 89 -9.54 8.33 -5.32
CA ARG A 89 -10.28 8.90 -6.47
C ARG A 89 -9.70 10.24 -6.94
N ALA A 90 -9.21 11.07 -6.01
CA ALA A 90 -8.53 12.31 -6.36
C ALA A 90 -7.22 12.06 -7.10
N VAL A 91 -6.42 11.07 -6.67
CA VAL A 91 -5.20 10.65 -7.39
C VAL A 91 -5.53 10.20 -8.81
N SER A 92 -6.53 9.34 -8.99
CA SER A 92 -6.97 8.93 -10.33
C SER A 92 -7.50 10.09 -11.17
N ALA A 93 -8.22 11.05 -10.55
CA ALA A 93 -8.69 12.25 -11.25
C ALA A 93 -7.54 13.15 -11.70
N LEU A 94 -6.43 13.18 -10.97
CA LEU A 94 -5.24 13.97 -11.30
C LEU A 94 -4.62 13.55 -12.64
N GLU A 95 -4.69 12.26 -13.01
CA GLU A 95 -4.18 11.73 -14.29
C GLU A 95 -4.82 12.39 -15.51
N ARG A 96 -6.03 12.93 -15.38
CA ARG A 96 -6.71 13.67 -16.45
C ARG A 96 -6.20 15.10 -16.62
N ARG A 97 -5.41 15.60 -15.69
CA ARG A 97 -4.92 16.99 -15.66
C ARG A 97 -3.42 17.08 -15.95
N VAL A 98 -2.66 16.09 -15.51
CA VAL A 98 -1.20 16.06 -15.61
C VAL A 98 -0.70 14.63 -15.65
N LYS A 99 0.43 14.36 -16.30
CA LYS A 99 1.10 13.07 -16.21
C LYS A 99 1.30 12.72 -14.73
N THR A 100 0.72 11.61 -14.28
CA THR A 100 0.77 11.19 -12.88
C THR A 100 1.22 9.74 -12.81
N THR A 101 2.22 9.48 -11.99
CA THR A 101 2.68 8.12 -11.66
C THR A 101 2.45 7.88 -10.17
N VAL A 102 1.78 6.80 -9.83
CA VAL A 102 1.57 6.37 -8.45
C VAL A 102 2.68 5.39 -8.05
N VAL A 103 3.39 5.72 -6.99
CA VAL A 103 4.37 4.84 -6.35
C VAL A 103 3.86 4.54 -4.95
N THR A 104 3.49 3.29 -4.69
CA THR A 104 2.84 2.95 -3.43
C THR A 104 3.56 1.86 -2.66
N GLN A 105 3.61 2.02 -1.34
CA GLN A 105 4.05 1.00 -0.40
C GLN A 105 2.93 0.03 -0.03
N ASN A 106 1.68 0.36 -0.41
CA ASN A 106 0.50 -0.41 -0.07
C ASN A 106 0.37 -1.64 -0.97
N ILE A 107 -0.18 -2.70 -0.37
CA ILE A 107 -0.43 -4.00 -1.02
C ILE A 107 -1.93 -4.23 -1.29
N ASP A 108 -2.76 -3.20 -1.14
CA ASP A 108 -4.21 -3.28 -1.06
C ASP A 108 -4.95 -3.15 -2.40
N GLY A 109 -4.27 -2.73 -3.47
CA GLY A 109 -4.85 -2.53 -4.80
C GLY A 109 -5.92 -1.43 -4.89
N LEU A 110 -5.98 -0.49 -3.91
CA LEU A 110 -7.02 0.56 -3.91
C LEU A 110 -6.78 1.64 -4.95
N HIS A 111 -5.55 1.92 -5.34
CA HIS A 111 -5.25 2.81 -6.46
C HIS A 111 -5.80 2.27 -7.78
N GLN A 112 -5.60 0.99 -8.06
CA GLN A 112 -6.15 0.31 -9.24
C GLN A 112 -7.69 0.26 -9.17
N SER A 113 -8.26 0.00 -8.00
CA SER A 113 -9.71 0.04 -7.78
C SER A 113 -10.30 1.43 -8.03
N ALA A 114 -9.54 2.50 -7.77
CA ALA A 114 -9.88 3.89 -8.11
C ALA A 114 -9.63 4.23 -9.59
N ARG A 115 -9.11 3.28 -10.39
CA ARG A 115 -8.77 3.43 -11.81
C ARG A 115 -7.53 4.29 -12.07
N SER A 116 -6.58 4.36 -11.15
CA SER A 116 -5.24 4.85 -11.47
C SER A 116 -4.57 3.91 -12.45
N SER A 117 -3.91 4.46 -13.48
CA SER A 117 -3.41 3.69 -14.64
C SER A 117 -1.93 3.31 -14.51
N ASP A 118 -1.11 4.18 -13.93
CA ASP A 118 0.35 4.00 -13.81
C ASP A 118 0.71 3.83 -12.33
N VAL A 119 0.60 2.58 -11.83
CA VAL A 119 0.76 2.25 -10.40
C VAL A 119 1.90 1.26 -10.21
N PHE A 120 2.89 1.63 -9.39
CA PHE A 120 4.02 0.80 -9.00
C PHE A 120 3.92 0.42 -7.52
N GLU A 121 3.58 -0.83 -7.25
CA GLU A 121 3.44 -1.40 -5.90
C GLU A 121 4.80 -1.89 -5.41
N LEU A 122 5.48 -1.09 -4.58
CA LEU A 122 6.86 -1.35 -4.14
C LEU A 122 6.99 -2.59 -3.26
N HIS A 123 5.97 -2.90 -2.50
CA HIS A 123 5.92 -4.06 -1.62
C HIS A 123 5.06 -5.20 -2.19
N GLY A 124 4.83 -5.16 -3.51
CA GLY A 124 3.97 -6.12 -4.19
C GLY A 124 2.48 -5.90 -3.92
N SER A 125 1.68 -6.94 -4.12
CA SER A 125 0.22 -6.90 -4.02
C SER A 125 -0.34 -8.15 -3.35
N LEU A 126 -1.22 -7.98 -2.36
CA LEU A 126 -1.93 -9.11 -1.74
C LEU A 126 -2.90 -9.78 -2.73
N LEU A 127 -3.26 -9.08 -3.81
CA LEU A 127 -4.12 -9.59 -4.88
C LEU A 127 -3.38 -10.45 -5.91
N GLU A 128 -2.10 -10.71 -5.73
CA GLU A 128 -1.29 -11.47 -6.68
C GLU A 128 -0.55 -12.64 -6.04
N VAL A 129 -0.39 -13.71 -6.81
CA VAL A 129 0.51 -14.84 -6.49
C VAL A 129 1.61 -14.87 -7.53
N ILE A 130 2.83 -15.08 -7.09
CA ILE A 130 4.01 -15.20 -7.96
C ILE A 130 4.60 -16.61 -7.92
N ASP A 131 5.23 -16.99 -9.03
CA ASP A 131 6.18 -18.09 -9.07
C ASP A 131 7.54 -17.58 -8.55
N THR A 132 8.02 -18.18 -7.47
CA THR A 132 9.26 -17.74 -6.79
C THR A 132 10.52 -17.92 -7.63
N SER A 133 10.48 -18.82 -8.64
CA SER A 133 11.63 -19.08 -9.52
C SER A 133 11.77 -18.05 -10.63
N THR A 134 10.67 -17.46 -11.08
CA THR A 134 10.63 -16.49 -12.18
C THR A 134 10.29 -15.08 -11.75
N GLY A 135 9.71 -14.91 -10.56
CA GLY A 135 9.10 -13.64 -10.11
C GLY A 135 7.82 -13.26 -10.86
N GLY A 136 7.39 -14.09 -11.80
CA GLY A 136 6.21 -13.81 -12.63
C GLY A 136 4.90 -14.01 -11.87
N VAL A 137 3.91 -13.14 -12.11
CA VAL A 137 2.55 -13.29 -11.58
C VAL A 137 1.86 -14.45 -12.28
N VAL A 138 1.47 -15.46 -11.50
CA VAL A 138 0.77 -16.67 -11.99
C VAL A 138 -0.74 -16.59 -11.78
N GLN A 139 -1.19 -15.78 -10.83
CA GLN A 139 -2.62 -15.58 -10.55
C GLN A 139 -2.86 -14.20 -9.97
N ARG A 140 -4.04 -13.63 -10.31
CA ARG A 140 -4.61 -12.44 -9.68
C ARG A 140 -5.93 -12.78 -9.03
N PHE A 141 -6.15 -12.23 -7.85
CA PHE A 141 -7.37 -12.39 -7.07
C PHE A 141 -8.27 -11.17 -7.20
N GLU A 142 -9.56 -11.45 -7.26
CA GLU A 142 -10.58 -10.46 -7.01
C GLU A 142 -10.78 -10.29 -5.49
N ARG A 143 -11.25 -9.13 -5.05
CA ARG A 143 -11.55 -8.87 -3.63
C ARG A 143 -12.54 -9.87 -3.02
N SER A 144 -13.49 -10.36 -3.81
CA SER A 144 -14.42 -11.40 -3.41
C SER A 144 -13.73 -12.71 -3.00
N GLN A 145 -12.63 -13.06 -3.66
CA GLN A 145 -11.82 -14.23 -3.33
C GLN A 145 -11.02 -14.00 -2.04
N LEU A 146 -10.44 -12.80 -1.83
CA LEU A 146 -9.86 -12.45 -0.53
C LEU A 146 -10.89 -12.49 0.60
N ALA A 147 -12.13 -12.04 0.35
CA ALA A 147 -13.21 -12.13 1.33
C ALA A 147 -13.57 -13.59 1.66
N GLN A 148 -13.47 -14.51 0.69
CA GLN A 148 -13.65 -15.95 0.95
C GLN A 148 -12.51 -16.49 1.83
N ILE A 149 -11.26 -16.17 1.51
CA ILE A 149 -10.08 -16.55 2.32
C ILE A 149 -10.23 -16.02 3.76
N ALA A 150 -10.63 -14.76 3.93
CA ALA A 150 -10.87 -14.18 5.24
C ALA A 150 -11.95 -14.94 6.04
N ARG A 151 -13.05 -15.36 5.39
CA ARG A 151 -14.08 -16.17 6.05
C ARG A 151 -13.55 -17.53 6.51
N THR A 152 -12.80 -18.21 5.67
CA THR A 152 -12.19 -19.52 6.00
C THR A 152 -11.20 -19.38 7.18
N LEU A 153 -10.36 -18.36 7.16
CA LEU A 153 -9.44 -18.05 8.27
C LEU A 153 -10.21 -17.72 9.56
N ARG A 154 -11.29 -16.93 9.46
CA ARG A 154 -12.13 -16.54 10.59
C ARG A 154 -12.74 -17.79 11.28
N GLN A 155 -13.27 -18.73 10.53
CA GLN A 155 -13.82 -19.95 11.07
C GLN A 155 -12.80 -20.77 11.87
N TYR A 156 -11.55 -20.77 11.41
CA TYR A 156 -10.47 -21.45 12.13
C TYR A 156 -10.05 -20.67 13.38
N VAL A 157 -9.86 -19.37 13.27
CA VAL A 157 -9.48 -18.51 14.41
C VAL A 157 -10.55 -18.53 15.50
N ASP A 158 -11.82 -18.59 15.13
CA ASP A 158 -12.96 -18.68 16.06
C ASP A 158 -13.24 -20.14 16.55
N TRP A 159 -12.31 -21.07 16.31
CA TRP A 159 -12.39 -22.48 16.71
C TRP A 159 -13.60 -23.24 16.15
N GLN A 160 -14.16 -22.80 15.03
CA GLN A 160 -15.32 -23.44 14.38
C GLN A 160 -14.92 -24.57 13.44
N THR A 161 -13.63 -24.66 13.07
CA THR A 161 -13.11 -25.68 12.16
C THR A 161 -11.71 -26.14 12.57
N SER A 162 -11.25 -27.27 12.02
CA SER A 162 -9.93 -27.83 12.28
C SER A 162 -8.85 -27.25 11.36
N LEU A 163 -7.58 -27.37 11.75
CA LEU A 163 -6.44 -27.03 10.90
C LEU A 163 -6.47 -27.78 9.56
N LEU A 164 -6.84 -29.08 9.58
CA LEU A 164 -6.92 -29.85 8.34
C LEU A 164 -7.99 -29.34 7.39
N SER A 165 -9.14 -28.89 7.92
CA SER A 165 -10.20 -28.26 7.13
C SER A 165 -9.73 -26.92 6.56
N LEU A 166 -9.09 -26.07 7.38
CA LEU A 166 -8.50 -24.82 6.93
C LEU A 166 -7.54 -25.04 5.75
N LEU A 167 -6.59 -25.97 5.92
CA LEU A 167 -5.60 -26.27 4.87
C LEU A 167 -6.22 -26.81 3.59
N ALA A 168 -7.26 -27.65 3.70
CA ALA A 168 -7.98 -28.20 2.56
C ALA A 168 -8.73 -27.11 1.78
N GLU A 169 -9.39 -26.17 2.48
CA GLU A 169 -10.11 -25.06 1.87
C GLU A 169 -9.15 -24.04 1.24
N LEU A 170 -8.08 -23.65 1.96
CA LEU A 170 -7.08 -22.75 1.42
C LEU A 170 -6.38 -23.34 0.17
N LYS A 171 -6.09 -24.65 0.17
CA LYS A 171 -5.50 -25.30 -1.00
C LYS A 171 -6.44 -25.30 -2.21
N ARG A 172 -7.74 -25.38 -1.99
CA ARG A 172 -8.75 -25.32 -3.06
C ARG A 172 -8.86 -23.92 -3.66
N ASP A 173 -8.89 -22.90 -2.79
CA ASP A 173 -9.24 -21.55 -3.15
C ASP A 173 -7.99 -20.68 -3.44
N TYR A 174 -6.83 -21.12 -2.97
CA TYR A 174 -5.55 -20.44 -3.12
C TYR A 174 -4.50 -21.40 -3.69
N PRO A 175 -3.93 -21.14 -4.86
CA PRO A 175 -2.95 -22.03 -5.49
C PRO A 175 -1.57 -21.91 -4.81
N LEU A 176 -1.54 -22.00 -3.50
CA LEU A 176 -0.28 -22.13 -2.77
C LEU A 176 0.28 -23.52 -3.07
N ASP A 177 1.38 -23.55 -3.75
CA ASP A 177 2.23 -24.73 -3.77
C ASP A 177 2.99 -24.78 -2.43
N TRP A 178 2.58 -25.71 -1.57
CA TRP A 178 3.20 -25.95 -0.26
C TRP A 178 4.69 -26.31 -0.35
N LEU A 179 5.20 -26.58 -1.55
CA LEU A 179 6.63 -26.77 -1.84
C LEU A 179 7.36 -25.44 -2.05
N GLY A 180 6.70 -24.28 -1.85
CA GLY A 180 7.33 -22.98 -1.88
C GLY A 180 7.55 -22.38 -3.27
N ARG A 181 6.99 -23.00 -4.33
CA ARG A 181 7.11 -22.48 -5.69
C ARG A 181 6.19 -21.25 -5.93
N HIS A 182 5.02 -21.24 -5.32
CA HIS A 182 4.07 -20.14 -5.44
C HIS A 182 3.86 -19.49 -4.07
N ARG A 183 3.90 -18.17 -4.02
CA ARG A 183 3.62 -17.40 -2.81
C ARG A 183 2.87 -16.11 -3.12
N PRO A 184 2.21 -15.49 -2.13
CA PRO A 184 1.69 -14.12 -2.29
C PRO A 184 2.79 -13.18 -2.77
N ASN A 185 2.46 -12.26 -3.68
CA ASN A 185 3.38 -11.24 -4.18
C ASN A 185 3.57 -10.15 -3.12
N LEU A 186 4.27 -10.48 -2.04
CA LEU A 186 4.55 -9.57 -0.93
C LEU A 186 6.06 -9.47 -0.72
N VAL A 187 6.52 -8.24 -0.48
CA VAL A 187 7.87 -7.93 -0.03
C VAL A 187 7.83 -7.77 1.48
N LEU A 188 8.50 -8.66 2.20
CA LEU A 188 8.70 -8.62 3.64
C LEU A 188 10.10 -8.13 3.99
N PHE A 189 10.38 -7.90 5.26
CA PHE A 189 11.72 -7.49 5.68
C PHE A 189 12.77 -8.55 5.33
N GLY A 190 13.85 -8.09 4.70
CA GLY A 190 14.91 -8.96 4.16
C GLY A 190 14.77 -9.29 2.68
N ASP A 191 13.57 -9.05 2.08
CA ASP A 191 13.39 -9.21 0.64
C ASP A 191 13.97 -8.02 -0.15
N ALA A 192 14.30 -8.27 -1.41
CA ALA A 192 14.49 -7.21 -2.39
C ALA A 192 13.14 -6.56 -2.73
N MET A 193 13.17 -5.29 -3.16
CA MET A 193 11.97 -4.58 -3.61
C MET A 193 11.36 -5.27 -4.83
N ALA A 194 10.04 -5.12 -4.98
CA ALA A 194 9.33 -5.71 -6.13
C ALA A 194 9.85 -5.12 -7.46
N GLU A 195 10.30 -5.99 -8.36
CA GLU A 195 10.70 -5.60 -9.71
C GLU A 195 9.62 -6.01 -10.73
N PRO A 196 9.41 -5.23 -11.79
CA PRO A 196 10.12 -4.00 -12.18
C PRO A 196 9.56 -2.72 -11.51
N ALA A 197 8.73 -2.82 -10.47
CA ALA A 197 8.08 -1.68 -9.82
C ALA A 197 9.11 -0.71 -9.21
N TRP A 198 10.13 -1.22 -8.55
CA TRP A 198 11.19 -0.40 -7.93
C TRP A 198 11.99 0.38 -8.96
N THR A 199 12.47 -0.28 -10.01
CA THR A 199 13.23 0.37 -11.08
C THR A 199 12.41 1.46 -11.76
N LYS A 200 11.14 1.21 -12.06
CA LYS A 200 10.23 2.18 -12.68
C LYS A 200 9.89 3.34 -11.72
N ALA A 201 9.70 3.06 -10.43
CA ALA A 201 9.48 4.09 -9.43
C ALA A 201 10.68 5.04 -9.32
N CYS A 202 11.90 4.51 -9.25
CA CYS A 202 13.12 5.31 -9.24
C CYS A 202 13.23 6.17 -10.51
N GLN A 203 12.91 5.63 -11.68
CA GLN A 203 12.89 6.41 -12.93
C GLN A 203 11.85 7.54 -12.86
N ALA A 204 10.61 7.25 -12.49
CA ALA A 204 9.55 8.25 -12.38
C ALA A 204 9.92 9.37 -11.40
N VAL A 205 10.50 9.03 -10.25
CA VAL A 205 10.98 9.98 -9.24
C VAL A 205 12.10 10.86 -9.76
N ASN A 206 13.03 10.31 -10.56
CA ASN A 206 14.11 11.09 -11.18
C ASN A 206 13.60 12.08 -12.28
N GLU A 207 12.45 11.80 -12.87
CA GLU A 207 11.86 12.58 -13.98
C GLU A 207 10.76 13.55 -13.54
N CYS A 208 10.22 13.41 -12.30
CA CYS A 208 9.13 14.24 -11.83
C CYS A 208 9.60 15.66 -11.48
N ASP A 209 8.69 16.61 -11.54
CA ASP A 209 8.88 17.98 -11.04
C ASP A 209 8.07 18.28 -9.77
N LEU A 210 7.17 17.37 -9.40
CA LEU A 210 6.43 17.40 -8.15
C LEU A 210 6.26 16.00 -7.57
N LEU A 211 6.58 15.82 -6.28
CA LEU A 211 6.27 14.61 -5.54
C LEU A 211 5.29 14.93 -4.40
N LEU A 212 4.17 14.24 -4.37
CA LEU A 212 3.20 14.26 -3.26
C LEU A 212 3.43 13.04 -2.37
N ALA A 213 3.98 13.23 -1.17
CA ALA A 213 4.15 12.18 -0.17
C ALA A 213 2.87 12.09 0.67
N VAL A 214 2.10 11.01 0.53
CA VAL A 214 0.74 10.91 1.08
C VAL A 214 0.64 9.76 2.08
N GLY A 215 0.39 10.07 3.35
CA GLY A 215 0.17 9.08 4.39
C GLY A 215 1.33 8.10 4.57
N THR A 216 2.57 8.57 4.41
CA THR A 216 3.78 7.74 4.57
C THR A 216 4.61 8.17 5.77
N SER A 217 5.22 7.18 6.46
CA SER A 217 6.07 7.44 7.65
C SER A 217 7.45 7.98 7.31
N GLY A 218 7.92 7.72 6.11
CA GLY A 218 9.33 7.92 5.83
C GLY A 218 10.28 7.02 6.63
N ALA A 219 9.77 5.91 7.20
CA ALA A 219 10.55 5.03 8.07
C ALA A 219 10.99 3.72 7.41
N VAL A 220 10.33 3.29 6.33
CA VAL A 220 10.59 2.00 5.68
C VAL A 220 11.54 2.18 4.51
N TYR A 221 12.77 1.74 4.68
CA TYR A 221 13.81 1.77 3.65
C TYR A 221 13.76 0.51 2.77
N PRO A 222 14.11 0.63 1.46
CA PRO A 222 14.65 1.81 0.78
C PRO A 222 13.59 2.82 0.27
N ALA A 223 12.29 2.53 0.30
CA ALA A 223 11.21 3.38 -0.23
C ALA A 223 11.23 4.80 0.38
N ALA A 224 11.59 4.93 1.66
CA ALA A 224 11.69 6.21 2.37
C ALA A 224 12.70 7.21 1.74
N MET A 225 13.60 6.75 0.86
CA MET A 225 14.56 7.61 0.16
C MET A 225 13.95 8.37 -1.03
N LEU A 226 12.80 7.95 -1.54
CA LEU A 226 12.23 8.49 -2.78
C LEU A 226 11.91 9.99 -2.72
N PRO A 227 11.34 10.55 -1.63
CA PRO A 227 11.14 11.99 -1.52
C PRO A 227 12.46 12.79 -1.58
N ASP A 228 13.52 12.32 -0.90
CA ASP A 228 14.83 12.96 -0.90
C ASP A 228 15.48 12.86 -2.28
N LEU A 229 15.33 11.74 -2.96
CA LEU A 229 15.79 11.56 -4.33
C LEU A 229 15.12 12.55 -5.30
N ALA A 230 13.79 12.73 -5.19
CA ALA A 230 13.05 13.71 -5.96
C ALA A 230 13.56 15.15 -5.69
N ALA A 231 13.70 15.50 -4.41
CA ALA A 231 14.21 16.81 -4.00
C ALA A 231 15.62 17.09 -4.54
N ALA A 232 16.50 16.09 -4.48
CA ALA A 232 17.87 16.18 -5.01
C ALA A 232 17.90 16.40 -6.54
N ARG A 233 16.83 16.02 -7.26
CA ARG A 233 16.66 16.27 -8.71
C ARG A 233 15.94 17.59 -9.03
N GLY A 234 15.57 18.36 -8.00
CA GLY A 234 14.92 19.66 -8.12
C GLY A 234 13.39 19.60 -8.12
N ALA A 235 12.79 18.43 -7.92
CA ALA A 235 11.37 18.31 -7.74
C ALA A 235 10.92 18.97 -6.43
N LYS A 236 9.74 19.58 -6.44
CA LYS A 236 9.11 20.05 -5.22
C LYS A 236 8.48 18.85 -4.49
N VAL A 237 8.71 18.75 -3.18
CA VAL A 237 8.11 17.70 -2.33
C VAL A 237 7.06 18.34 -1.43
N ILE A 238 5.86 17.76 -1.42
CA ILE A 238 4.74 18.18 -0.58
C ILE A 238 4.27 16.97 0.22
N THR A 239 4.23 17.10 1.54
CA THR A 239 3.73 16.05 2.43
C THR A 239 2.25 16.26 2.76
N ILE A 240 1.46 15.21 2.69
CA ILE A 240 0.05 15.18 3.07
C ILE A 240 -0.12 14.11 4.15
N ASP A 241 -0.23 14.52 5.40
CA ASP A 241 -0.33 13.62 6.55
C ASP A 241 -0.98 14.36 7.72
N PRO A 242 -1.79 13.69 8.58
CA PRO A 242 -2.31 14.31 9.81
C PRO A 242 -1.24 14.71 10.81
N GLN A 243 -0.09 14.05 10.81
CA GLN A 243 1.02 14.35 11.70
C GLN A 243 1.95 15.38 11.09
N ALA A 244 2.53 16.23 11.94
CA ALA A 244 3.45 17.27 11.49
C ALA A 244 4.69 16.70 10.79
N SER A 245 5.10 17.34 9.71
CA SER A 245 6.34 17.05 9.00
C SER A 245 7.12 18.34 8.71
N SER A 246 8.40 18.21 8.34
CA SER A 246 9.20 19.31 7.83
C SER A 246 8.86 19.63 6.38
N GLY A 247 9.16 20.85 5.95
CA GLY A 247 8.94 21.30 4.57
C GLY A 247 7.48 21.71 4.30
N ILE A 248 7.06 21.66 3.04
CA ILE A 248 5.70 22.02 2.63
C ILE A 248 4.75 20.89 3.10
N HIS A 249 3.87 21.21 4.03
CA HIS A 249 3.01 20.24 4.68
C HIS A 249 1.54 20.65 4.66
N LEU A 250 0.70 19.79 4.10
CA LEU A 250 -0.74 19.91 4.14
C LEU A 250 -1.29 18.95 5.20
N CYS A 251 -1.54 19.50 6.39
CA CYS A 251 -2.03 18.74 7.53
C CYS A 251 -3.47 18.25 7.28
N GLY A 252 -3.70 16.94 7.36
CA GLY A 252 -5.01 16.34 7.28
C GLY A 252 -5.03 14.96 6.63
N LYS A 253 -6.21 14.35 6.65
CA LYS A 253 -6.45 13.05 6.03
C LYS A 253 -6.43 13.16 4.50
N ALA A 254 -5.87 12.16 3.84
CA ALA A 254 -5.71 12.14 2.39
C ALA A 254 -7.03 12.33 1.61
N GLY A 255 -8.11 11.70 2.09
CA GLY A 255 -9.44 11.81 1.48
C GLY A 255 -10.09 13.18 1.58
N VAL A 256 -9.56 14.06 2.43
CA VAL A 256 -10.00 15.46 2.57
C VAL A 256 -9.06 16.40 1.82
N VAL A 257 -7.75 16.23 2.04
CA VAL A 257 -6.71 17.14 1.53
C VAL A 257 -6.56 17.03 0.01
N LEU A 258 -6.46 15.83 -0.54
CA LEU A 258 -6.25 15.65 -1.98
C LEU A 258 -7.39 16.21 -2.84
N PRO A 259 -8.69 15.91 -2.57
CA PRO A 259 -9.77 16.53 -3.33
C PRO A 259 -9.78 18.06 -3.23
N LYS A 260 -9.48 18.61 -2.04
CA LYS A 260 -9.38 20.06 -1.86
C LYS A 260 -8.23 20.64 -2.68
N LEU A 261 -7.04 20.03 -2.63
CA LEU A 261 -5.87 20.47 -3.38
C LEU A 261 -6.12 20.50 -4.90
N LEU A 262 -6.82 19.48 -5.42
CA LEU A 262 -7.18 19.44 -6.84
C LEU A 262 -8.13 20.59 -7.21
N ARG A 263 -9.16 20.85 -6.40
CA ARG A 263 -10.07 21.98 -6.64
C ARG A 263 -9.36 23.32 -6.64
N GLU A 264 -8.44 23.54 -5.71
CA GLU A 264 -7.65 24.79 -5.63
C GLU A 264 -6.68 24.94 -6.80
N ALA A 265 -6.11 23.82 -7.27
CA ALA A 265 -5.19 23.87 -8.41
C ALA A 265 -5.89 24.04 -9.76
N PHE A 266 -7.03 23.38 -9.99
CA PHE A 266 -7.64 23.25 -11.31
C PHE A 266 -9.09 23.73 -11.41
N GLY A 267 -9.70 24.18 -10.30
CA GLY A 267 -11.13 24.44 -10.21
C GLY A 267 -11.95 23.18 -9.97
N GLU A 268 -13.28 23.32 -10.02
CA GLU A 268 -14.15 22.14 -9.94
C GLU A 268 -13.99 21.25 -11.18
N PRO A 269 -14.12 19.92 -11.02
CA PRO A 269 -13.90 18.96 -12.09
C PRO A 269 -14.90 19.04 -13.24
#